data_de61e52417c5bbae88ab0fab599f818e
#
_entry.id   de61e52417c5bbae88ab0fab599f818e
#
_cell.length_a   1.000
_cell.length_b   1.000
_cell.length_c   1.000
_cell.angle_alpha   90.00
_cell.angle_beta   90.00
_cell.angle_gamma   90.00
#
_symmetry.space_group_name_H-M   'P 1'
#
loop_
_entity.id
_entity.type
_entity.pdbx_description
1 polymer ?
#
loop_
_entity_poly.entity_id
_entity_poly.type
_entity_poly.pdbx_seq_one_letter_code
_entity_poly.pdbx_strand_id
1 'polypeptide(L)'
;MAKKITETHKSNRVIKIFLLIIAILFIGYFGVSLYIANNLIKSAPNPSDDSPTFVAPQVANVTFLATDGINLHGWFFQNTRPNTNNRIIIFVSGIGQNKADSDYYALFIAHNLYQEGYSILLYDPREIEPQVLINDLGQTRGNDVLGAVQFAEQKGYEPKNIGIIADSLGTAAVLMVVEKLNTVGPIVIDSGIARMQPVVEHLMASEHGIPSFLYPGVLFLGKVIYHIDIGNINPVNHVKKVPNRAFLFLIGTNDNVVPIENSTELLKAANPASKLVTFSGATHVNTYRSNPTLYLNSVNTFFNQQFPNQ
;
A
#
# COMPACT_ATOMS: atom_id res chain seq x y z
N MET A 1 -6.59 65.20 -29.58
CA MET A 1 -5.60 64.53 -28.73
C MET A 1 -6.21 63.97 -27.45
N ALA A 2 -7.10 64.65 -26.77
CA ALA A 2 -7.76 64.23 -25.50
C ALA A 2 -8.57 62.91 -25.59
N LYS A 3 -9.27 62.62 -26.72
CA LYS A 3 -10.10 61.43 -26.89
C LYS A 3 -9.24 60.12 -26.97
N LYS A 4 -8.01 60.21 -27.47
CA LYS A 4 -7.09 59.08 -27.59
C LYS A 4 -6.45 58.67 -26.23
N ILE A 5 -6.31 59.65 -25.31
CA ILE A 5 -5.74 59.43 -23.96
C ILE A 5 -6.78 58.76 -23.04
N THR A 6 -8.06 59.12 -23.16
CA THR A 6 -9.15 58.51 -22.39
C THR A 6 -9.45 57.08 -22.79
N GLU A 7 -9.27 56.70 -24.06
CA GLU A 7 -9.45 55.31 -24.55
C GLU A 7 -8.33 54.39 -24.07
N THR A 8 -7.08 54.86 -24.04
CA THR A 8 -5.94 54.05 -23.50
C THR A 8 -6.04 53.82 -22.00
N HIS A 9 -6.51 54.82 -21.21
CA HIS A 9 -6.73 54.64 -19.76
C HIS A 9 -7.86 53.66 -19.45
N LYS A 10 -8.95 53.65 -20.23
CA LYS A 10 -10.07 52.76 -20.09
C LYS A 10 -9.68 51.32 -20.44
N SER A 11 -8.90 51.12 -21.50
CA SER A 11 -8.33 49.80 -21.89
C SER A 11 -7.41 49.25 -20.80
N ASN A 12 -6.49 50.01 -20.23
CA ASN A 12 -5.58 49.60 -19.17
C ASN A 12 -6.32 49.21 -17.88
N ARG A 13 -7.44 49.87 -17.56
CA ARG A 13 -8.27 49.52 -16.39
C ARG A 13 -8.98 48.19 -16.57
N VAL A 14 -9.52 47.93 -17.76
CA VAL A 14 -10.18 46.65 -18.09
C VAL A 14 -9.17 45.48 -18.02
N ILE A 15 -7.98 45.68 -18.60
CA ILE A 15 -6.90 44.67 -18.53
C ILE A 15 -6.50 44.38 -17.08
N LYS A 16 -6.36 45.43 -16.22
CA LYS A 16 -6.02 45.24 -14.79
C LYS A 16 -7.09 44.45 -14.05
N ILE A 17 -8.39 44.77 -14.29
CA ILE A 17 -9.51 44.04 -13.68
C ILE A 17 -9.49 42.57 -14.15
N PHE A 18 -9.30 42.32 -15.44
CA PHE A 18 -9.21 40.97 -16.00
C PHE A 18 -8.06 40.18 -15.39
N LEU A 19 -6.87 40.77 -15.27
CA LEU A 19 -5.71 40.15 -14.63
C LEU A 19 -5.96 39.85 -13.15
N LEU A 20 -6.65 40.78 -12.44
CA LEU A 20 -7.02 40.57 -11.04
C LEU A 20 -8.00 39.38 -10.89
N ILE A 21 -8.99 39.29 -11.75
CA ILE A 21 -9.93 38.14 -11.76
C ILE A 21 -9.19 36.83 -11.99
N ILE A 22 -8.29 36.79 -12.97
CA ILE A 22 -7.46 35.60 -13.24
C ILE A 22 -6.62 35.27 -12.01
N ALA A 23 -5.99 36.23 -11.38
CA ALA A 23 -5.20 36.01 -10.18
C ALA A 23 -6.04 35.45 -9.01
N ILE A 24 -7.26 35.96 -8.81
CA ILE A 24 -8.18 35.45 -7.78
C ILE A 24 -8.59 34.00 -8.08
N LEU A 25 -8.95 33.70 -9.34
CA LEU A 25 -9.31 32.35 -9.76
C LEU A 25 -8.14 31.38 -9.59
N PHE A 26 -6.93 31.82 -9.92
CA PHE A 26 -5.71 31.03 -9.78
C PHE A 26 -5.42 30.74 -8.29
N ILE A 27 -5.48 31.77 -7.42
CA ILE A 27 -5.30 31.61 -5.98
C ILE A 27 -6.37 30.67 -5.41
N GLY A 28 -7.64 30.82 -5.80
CA GLY A 28 -8.73 29.97 -5.38
C GLY A 28 -8.52 28.50 -5.81
N TYR A 29 -8.14 28.27 -7.08
CA TYR A 29 -7.85 26.95 -7.61
C TYR A 29 -6.73 26.23 -6.83
N PHE A 30 -5.59 26.90 -6.63
CA PHE A 30 -4.48 26.32 -5.90
C PHE A 30 -4.74 26.21 -4.39
N GLY A 31 -5.52 27.14 -3.81
CA GLY A 31 -5.95 27.05 -2.42
C GLY A 31 -6.81 25.83 -2.14
N VAL A 32 -7.81 25.55 -3.00
CA VAL A 32 -8.65 24.36 -2.91
C VAL A 32 -7.81 23.08 -3.17
N SER A 33 -6.97 23.10 -4.18
CA SER A 33 -6.10 21.96 -4.50
C SER A 33 -5.15 21.63 -3.33
N LEU A 34 -4.59 22.63 -2.66
CA LEU A 34 -3.74 22.45 -1.48
C LEU A 34 -4.50 21.87 -0.30
N TYR A 35 -5.71 22.36 -0.05
CA TYR A 35 -6.57 21.82 1.00
C TYR A 35 -6.87 20.34 0.78
N ILE A 36 -7.19 19.95 -0.47
CA ILE A 36 -7.44 18.56 -0.83
C ILE A 36 -6.15 17.72 -0.64
N ALA A 37 -5.03 18.17 -1.22
CA ALA A 37 -3.75 17.47 -1.10
C ALA A 37 -3.38 17.24 0.37
N ASN A 38 -3.51 18.26 1.22
CA ASN A 38 -3.21 18.16 2.65
C ASN A 38 -4.13 17.16 3.39
N ASN A 39 -5.38 16.99 2.95
CA ASN A 39 -6.28 16.00 3.58
C ASN A 39 -5.99 14.57 3.12
N LEU A 40 -5.60 14.37 1.87
CA LEU A 40 -5.28 13.04 1.33
C LEU A 40 -4.05 12.40 1.99
N ILE A 41 -3.10 13.20 2.47
CA ILE A 41 -1.85 12.72 3.09
C ILE A 41 -1.93 12.63 4.62
N LYS A 42 -3.04 13.01 5.24
CA LYS A 42 -3.21 12.84 6.68
C LYS A 42 -3.30 11.36 7.00
N SER A 43 -2.40 10.91 7.85
CA SER A 43 -2.52 9.61 8.48
C SER A 43 -3.59 9.68 9.56
N ALA A 44 -4.54 8.76 9.51
CA ALA A 44 -5.49 8.52 10.59
C ALA A 44 -5.30 7.05 11.00
N PRO A 45 -4.41 6.76 11.96
CA PRO A 45 -4.26 5.40 12.45
C PRO A 45 -5.60 4.94 13.03
N ASN A 46 -6.06 3.77 12.61
CA ASN A 46 -7.21 3.12 13.21
C ASN A 46 -6.75 2.43 14.51
N PRO A 47 -7.11 2.94 15.70
CA PRO A 47 -6.76 2.26 16.94
C PRO A 47 -7.54 0.94 17.00
N SER A 48 -6.83 -0.18 16.98
CA SER A 48 -7.42 -1.49 17.26
C SER A 48 -6.95 -1.95 18.64
N ASP A 49 -7.90 -2.46 19.43
CA ASP A 49 -7.64 -3.03 20.75
C ASP A 49 -7.46 -4.56 20.72
N ASP A 50 -7.30 -5.14 19.52
CA ASP A 50 -7.17 -6.57 19.38
C ASP A 50 -5.90 -7.12 20.03
N SER A 51 -6.06 -8.24 20.71
CA SER A 51 -4.98 -8.87 21.45
C SER A 51 -4.11 -9.75 20.53
N PRO A 52 -2.77 -9.60 20.59
CA PRO A 52 -1.87 -10.49 19.85
C PRO A 52 -1.99 -11.95 20.30
N THR A 53 -2.48 -12.23 21.51
CA THR A 53 -2.67 -13.59 22.01
C THR A 53 -3.71 -14.39 21.23
N PHE A 54 -4.51 -13.72 20.39
CA PHE A 54 -5.40 -14.39 19.45
C PHE A 54 -4.60 -15.20 18.40
N VAL A 55 -3.46 -14.69 17.94
CA VAL A 55 -2.60 -15.41 16.98
C VAL A 55 -1.92 -16.59 17.64
N ALA A 56 -1.23 -16.34 18.76
CA ALA A 56 -0.54 -17.37 19.54
C ALA A 56 -0.38 -16.93 21.01
N PRO A 57 -0.29 -17.87 21.96
CA PRO A 57 -0.14 -17.55 23.39
C PRO A 57 1.15 -16.77 23.71
N GLN A 58 2.20 -16.96 22.91
CA GLN A 58 3.49 -16.31 23.10
C GLN A 58 3.74 -15.34 21.95
N VAL A 59 3.94 -14.08 22.30
CA VAL A 59 4.26 -13.01 21.38
C VAL A 59 5.43 -12.19 21.92
N ALA A 60 6.39 -11.87 21.06
CA ALA A 60 7.44 -10.92 21.35
C ALA A 60 7.09 -9.56 20.74
N ASN A 61 7.03 -8.50 21.56
CA ASN A 61 7.08 -7.14 21.05
C ASN A 61 8.48 -6.90 20.51
N VAL A 62 8.56 -6.46 19.28
CA VAL A 62 9.82 -6.24 18.58
C VAL A 62 9.90 -4.82 18.02
N THR A 63 11.12 -4.30 17.96
CA THR A 63 11.44 -3.07 17.26
C THR A 63 12.58 -3.36 16.32
N PHE A 64 12.46 -2.88 15.09
CA PHE A 64 13.48 -3.02 14.06
C PHE A 64 13.53 -1.78 13.18
N LEU A 65 14.60 -1.60 12.43
CA LEU A 65 14.80 -0.45 11.57
C LEU A 65 14.32 -0.73 10.14
N ALA A 66 13.53 0.17 9.59
CA ALA A 66 13.43 0.32 8.15
C ALA A 66 14.82 0.66 7.57
N THR A 67 15.06 0.38 6.29
CA THR A 67 16.40 0.59 5.69
C THR A 67 16.83 2.06 5.59
N ASP A 68 15.92 2.99 5.82
CA ASP A 68 16.18 4.44 5.92
C ASP A 68 16.20 4.96 7.38
N GLY A 69 16.22 4.05 8.36
CA GLY A 69 16.46 4.38 9.77
C GLY A 69 15.22 4.68 10.60
N ILE A 70 14.01 4.53 10.06
CA ILE A 70 12.77 4.65 10.83
C ILE A 70 12.63 3.43 11.74
N ASN A 71 12.35 3.64 13.04
CA ASN A 71 11.98 2.56 13.95
C ASN A 71 10.57 2.08 13.65
N LEU A 72 10.40 0.77 13.52
CA LEU A 72 9.11 0.11 13.30
C LEU A 72 8.83 -0.82 14.47
N HIS A 73 7.58 -0.85 14.92
CA HIS A 73 7.14 -1.68 16.03
C HIS A 73 6.27 -2.83 15.53
N GLY A 74 6.49 -4.03 16.05
CA GLY A 74 5.78 -5.22 15.59
C GLY A 74 5.56 -6.27 16.66
N TRP A 75 4.83 -7.29 16.26
CA TRP A 75 4.64 -8.53 16.97
C TRP A 75 5.29 -9.67 16.21
N PHE A 76 6.20 -10.36 16.87
CA PHE A 76 6.84 -11.54 16.34
C PHE A 76 6.36 -12.80 17.10
N PHE A 77 5.77 -13.71 16.35
CA PHE A 77 5.29 -15.00 16.83
C PHE A 77 6.23 -16.09 16.31
N GLN A 78 7.21 -16.45 17.11
CA GLN A 78 8.09 -17.56 16.76
C GLN A 78 7.34 -18.89 16.94
N ASN A 79 7.28 -19.68 15.90
CA ASN A 79 6.71 -21.01 15.99
C ASN A 79 7.79 -22.02 16.42
N THR A 80 7.63 -22.57 17.62
CA THR A 80 8.60 -23.53 18.21
C THR A 80 8.01 -24.94 18.35
N ARG A 81 6.91 -25.23 17.67
CA ARG A 81 6.26 -26.55 17.73
C ARG A 81 7.14 -27.61 17.07
N PRO A 82 7.01 -28.89 17.44
CA PRO A 82 7.84 -29.98 16.91
C PRO A 82 7.82 -30.13 15.38
N ASN A 83 6.75 -29.69 14.72
CA ASN A 83 6.56 -29.79 13.28
C ASN A 83 6.60 -28.42 12.59
N THR A 84 7.43 -27.50 13.05
CA THR A 84 7.58 -26.19 12.39
C THR A 84 8.30 -26.35 11.05
N ASN A 85 7.91 -25.54 10.10
CA ASN A 85 8.51 -25.57 8.77
C ASN A 85 9.70 -24.60 8.61
N ASN A 86 10.21 -24.02 9.70
CA ASN A 86 11.29 -23.03 9.74
C ASN A 86 11.10 -21.89 8.70
N ARG A 87 9.85 -21.47 8.53
CA ARG A 87 9.44 -20.38 7.61
C ARG A 87 8.76 -19.27 8.40
N ILE A 88 8.87 -18.06 7.89
CA ILE A 88 8.21 -16.89 8.46
C ILE A 88 7.35 -16.21 7.41
N ILE A 89 6.18 -15.72 7.81
CA ILE A 89 5.32 -14.89 6.96
C ILE A 89 5.31 -13.48 7.53
N ILE A 90 5.67 -12.52 6.68
CA ILE A 90 5.64 -11.09 6.99
C ILE A 90 4.36 -10.51 6.41
N PHE A 91 3.56 -9.84 7.23
CA PHE A 91 2.37 -9.11 6.80
C PHE A 91 2.71 -7.65 6.56
N VAL A 92 2.32 -7.13 5.40
CA VAL A 92 2.54 -5.75 4.98
C VAL A 92 1.18 -5.11 4.74
N SER A 93 0.67 -4.41 5.75
CA SER A 93 -0.68 -3.88 5.81
C SER A 93 -0.92 -2.67 4.90
N GLY A 94 -2.19 -2.38 4.61
CA GLY A 94 -2.66 -1.22 3.86
C GLY A 94 -2.53 0.12 4.60
N ILE A 95 -3.16 1.14 4.06
CA ILE A 95 -3.17 2.49 4.64
C ILE A 95 -4.06 2.54 5.90
N GLY A 96 -3.59 3.23 6.94
CA GLY A 96 -4.37 3.43 8.17
C GLY A 96 -4.54 2.18 9.04
N GLN A 97 -3.99 1.04 8.61
CA GLN A 97 -4.02 -0.21 9.37
C GLN A 97 -2.82 -0.29 10.32
N ASN A 98 -3.01 -0.88 11.49
CA ASN A 98 -1.93 -1.24 12.40
C ASN A 98 -1.80 -2.77 12.51
N LYS A 99 -0.77 -3.25 13.23
CA LYS A 99 -0.52 -4.69 13.45
C LYS A 99 -1.64 -5.44 14.16
N ALA A 100 -2.53 -4.71 14.85
CA ALA A 100 -3.63 -5.27 15.63
C ALA A 100 -4.99 -5.15 14.93
N ASP A 101 -5.02 -4.67 13.68
CA ASP A 101 -6.26 -4.39 12.99
C ASP A 101 -6.99 -5.66 12.58
N SER A 102 -8.12 -5.95 13.25
CA SER A 102 -8.99 -7.11 12.97
C SER A 102 -9.91 -6.90 11.77
N ASP A 103 -10.18 -5.65 11.40
CA ASP A 103 -11.12 -5.34 10.31
C ASP A 103 -10.63 -5.90 8.97
N TYR A 104 -9.31 -6.01 8.80
CA TYR A 104 -8.67 -6.58 7.62
C TYR A 104 -8.26 -8.05 7.79
N TYR A 105 -8.69 -8.68 8.88
CA TYR A 105 -8.50 -10.11 9.14
C TYR A 105 -7.05 -10.60 9.19
N ALA A 106 -6.06 -9.71 9.24
CA ALA A 106 -4.66 -10.09 9.32
C ALA A 106 -4.37 -11.03 10.50
N LEU A 107 -4.97 -10.77 11.66
CA LEU A 107 -4.82 -11.64 12.83
C LEU A 107 -5.43 -13.04 12.62
N PHE A 108 -6.57 -13.14 11.93
CA PHE A 108 -7.21 -14.43 11.62
C PHE A 108 -6.37 -15.23 10.63
N ILE A 109 -5.85 -14.58 9.60
CA ILE A 109 -4.96 -15.21 8.62
C ILE A 109 -3.66 -15.65 9.31
N ALA A 110 -3.07 -14.78 10.13
CA ALA A 110 -1.87 -15.05 10.90
C ALA A 110 -2.06 -16.22 11.85
N HIS A 111 -3.21 -16.30 12.57
CA HIS A 111 -3.55 -17.44 13.43
C HIS A 111 -3.55 -18.75 12.65
N ASN A 112 -4.24 -18.82 11.51
CA ASN A 112 -4.32 -20.04 10.71
C ASN A 112 -2.92 -20.45 10.22
N LEU A 113 -2.13 -19.53 9.68
CA LEU A 113 -0.77 -19.84 9.22
C LEU A 113 0.15 -20.25 10.37
N TYR A 114 0.00 -19.64 11.57
CA TYR A 114 0.72 -20.07 12.75
C TYR A 114 0.36 -21.51 13.14
N GLN A 115 -0.92 -21.91 13.06
CA GLN A 115 -1.35 -23.29 13.27
C GLN A 115 -0.70 -24.27 12.30
N GLU A 116 -0.42 -23.83 11.09
CA GLU A 116 0.24 -24.60 10.02
C GLU A 116 1.78 -24.66 10.15
N GLY A 117 2.33 -24.05 11.20
CA GLY A 117 3.76 -24.14 11.52
C GLY A 117 4.60 -22.96 11.06
N TYR A 118 4.02 -21.91 10.50
CA TYR A 118 4.74 -20.68 10.16
C TYR A 118 4.99 -19.82 11.40
N SER A 119 6.15 -19.19 11.47
CA SER A 119 6.35 -18.01 12.31
C SER A 119 5.72 -16.80 11.64
N ILE A 120 5.32 -15.79 12.42
CA ILE A 120 4.59 -14.62 11.89
C ILE A 120 5.27 -13.33 12.36
N LEU A 121 5.39 -12.36 11.46
CA LEU A 121 5.72 -10.98 11.78
C LEU A 121 4.58 -10.07 11.31
N LEU A 122 3.93 -9.41 12.28
CA LEU A 122 3.00 -8.31 12.06
C LEU A 122 3.68 -7.03 12.54
N TYR A 123 3.68 -5.96 11.76
CA TYR A 123 4.28 -4.70 12.17
C TYR A 123 3.45 -3.50 11.76
N ASP A 124 3.61 -2.41 12.50
CA ASP A 124 2.98 -1.14 12.17
C ASP A 124 3.72 -0.49 11.00
N PRO A 125 3.02 -0.06 9.95
CA PRO A 125 3.64 0.69 8.88
C PRO A 125 4.10 2.07 9.39
N ARG A 126 5.12 2.66 8.72
CA ARG A 126 5.78 3.89 9.17
C ARG A 126 4.86 5.07 9.46
N GLU A 127 3.74 5.20 8.74
CA GLU A 127 2.81 6.31 8.92
C GLU A 127 2.03 6.27 10.25
N ILE A 128 2.08 5.16 10.99
CA ILE A 128 1.53 5.04 12.34
C ILE A 128 2.57 5.45 13.39
N GLU A 129 3.84 5.40 13.02
CA GLU A 129 4.92 5.74 13.93
C GLU A 129 4.95 7.25 14.24
N PRO A 130 5.10 7.65 15.52
CA PRO A 130 4.99 9.05 15.94
C PRO A 130 5.97 10.02 15.25
N GLN A 131 7.08 9.50 14.73
CA GLN A 131 8.10 10.29 14.03
C GLN A 131 7.74 10.57 12.57
N VAL A 132 6.71 9.93 12.02
CA VAL A 132 6.27 10.12 10.63
C VAL A 132 4.99 10.94 10.59
N LEU A 133 5.11 12.20 10.15
CA LEU A 133 4.01 13.16 10.20
C LEU A 133 3.10 13.13 8.96
N ILE A 134 3.55 12.50 7.89
CA ILE A 134 2.90 12.53 6.57
C ILE A 134 2.88 11.12 6.00
N ASN A 135 1.71 10.69 5.56
CA ASN A 135 1.57 9.50 4.73
C ASN A 135 1.97 9.86 3.29
N ASP A 136 3.08 9.30 2.83
CA ASP A 136 3.61 9.52 1.48
C ASP A 136 2.99 8.61 0.41
N LEU A 137 1.83 8.03 0.70
CA LEU A 137 1.09 7.12 -0.17
C LEU A 137 1.93 5.92 -0.66
N GLY A 138 2.82 5.45 0.21
CA GLY A 138 3.65 4.27 -0.03
C GLY A 138 4.97 4.54 -0.76
N GLN A 139 5.31 5.81 -1.06
CA GLN A 139 6.53 6.16 -1.78
C GLN A 139 7.80 5.63 -1.10
N THR A 140 7.86 5.67 0.24
CA THR A 140 9.01 5.20 1.02
C THR A 140 8.79 3.91 1.78
N ARG A 141 7.56 3.38 1.84
CA ARG A 141 7.23 2.14 2.58
C ARG A 141 7.99 0.88 2.13
N GLY A 142 8.55 0.88 0.93
CA GLY A 142 9.46 -0.17 0.49
C GLY A 142 10.66 -0.37 1.43
N ASN A 143 11.10 0.68 2.13
CA ASN A 143 12.16 0.59 3.14
C ASN A 143 11.71 -0.19 4.38
N ASP A 144 10.43 -0.13 4.76
CA ASP A 144 9.84 -0.91 5.85
C ASP A 144 9.87 -2.39 5.52
N VAL A 145 9.45 -2.73 4.28
CA VAL A 145 9.46 -4.11 3.79
C VAL A 145 10.87 -4.70 3.82
N LEU A 146 11.86 -3.96 3.34
CA LEU A 146 13.26 -4.39 3.36
C LEU A 146 13.78 -4.54 4.79
N GLY A 147 13.42 -3.62 5.71
CA GLY A 147 13.75 -3.72 7.13
C GLY A 147 13.12 -4.94 7.80
N ALA A 148 11.86 -5.24 7.49
CA ALA A 148 11.17 -6.43 8.00
C ALA A 148 11.81 -7.74 7.50
N VAL A 149 12.26 -7.78 6.25
CA VAL A 149 13.02 -8.93 5.71
C VAL A 149 14.36 -9.06 6.44
N GLN A 150 15.12 -7.97 6.61
CA GLN A 150 16.38 -7.99 7.36
C GLN A 150 16.18 -8.45 8.82
N PHE A 151 15.09 -8.02 9.46
CA PHE A 151 14.74 -8.51 10.80
C PHE A 151 14.52 -10.03 10.81
N ALA A 152 13.78 -10.57 9.83
CA ALA A 152 13.56 -12.01 9.73
C ALA A 152 14.89 -12.76 9.50
N GLU A 153 15.79 -12.24 8.65
CA GLU A 153 17.12 -12.80 8.44
C GLU A 153 17.95 -12.80 9.73
N GLN A 154 17.92 -11.72 10.52
CA GLN A 154 18.58 -11.63 11.84
C GLN A 154 18.01 -12.62 12.86
N LYS A 155 16.74 -13.06 12.70
CA LYS A 155 16.12 -14.13 13.46
C LYS A 155 16.50 -15.54 12.99
N GLY A 156 17.31 -15.65 11.94
CA GLY A 156 17.85 -16.91 11.43
C GLY A 156 17.02 -17.54 10.30
N TYR A 157 16.07 -16.80 9.71
CA TYR A 157 15.34 -17.29 8.53
C TYR A 157 16.15 -17.03 7.26
N GLU A 158 16.36 -18.04 6.45
CA GLU A 158 16.94 -17.85 5.12
C GLU A 158 15.94 -17.08 4.22
N PRO A 159 16.39 -16.19 3.33
CA PRO A 159 15.52 -15.41 2.46
C PRO A 159 14.45 -16.23 1.74
N LYS A 160 14.83 -17.39 1.20
CA LYS A 160 13.91 -18.33 0.51
C LYS A 160 12.80 -18.89 1.41
N ASN A 161 12.96 -18.82 2.73
CA ASN A 161 12.01 -19.25 3.76
C ASN A 161 11.17 -18.10 4.33
N ILE A 162 11.30 -16.90 3.79
CA ILE A 162 10.52 -15.72 4.15
C ILE A 162 9.41 -15.54 3.11
N GLY A 163 8.14 -15.68 3.51
CA GLY A 163 6.99 -15.35 2.68
C GLY A 163 6.43 -13.96 3.03
N ILE A 164 5.76 -13.33 2.09
CA ILE A 164 5.12 -12.02 2.28
C ILE A 164 3.65 -12.11 1.89
N ILE A 165 2.77 -11.58 2.73
CA ILE A 165 1.38 -11.28 2.40
C ILE A 165 1.21 -9.77 2.53
N ALA A 166 0.79 -9.13 1.45
CA ALA A 166 0.57 -7.69 1.43
C ALA A 166 -0.84 -7.37 0.96
N ASP A 167 -1.44 -6.33 1.54
CA ASP A 167 -2.74 -5.83 1.13
C ASP A 167 -2.71 -4.35 0.75
N SER A 168 -3.61 -3.94 -0.15
CA SER A 168 -3.85 -2.54 -0.50
C SER A 168 -2.55 -1.74 -0.73
N LEU A 169 -2.32 -0.65 0.02
CA LEU A 169 -1.11 0.17 -0.06
C LEU A 169 0.17 -0.63 0.23
N GLY A 170 0.10 -1.64 1.10
CA GLY A 170 1.20 -2.57 1.37
C GLY A 170 1.67 -3.31 0.12
N THR A 171 0.77 -3.59 -0.83
CA THR A 171 1.12 -4.23 -2.10
C THR A 171 2.02 -3.34 -2.95
N ALA A 172 1.73 -2.03 -3.00
CA ALA A 172 2.61 -1.08 -3.67
C ALA A 172 3.99 -1.04 -3.01
N ALA A 173 4.06 -1.02 -1.68
CA ALA A 173 5.32 -1.04 -0.94
C ALA A 173 6.19 -2.26 -1.29
N VAL A 174 5.60 -3.47 -1.30
CA VAL A 174 6.30 -4.71 -1.65
C VAL A 174 6.74 -4.71 -3.11
N LEU A 175 5.83 -4.38 -4.03
CA LEU A 175 6.09 -4.46 -5.45
C LEU A 175 7.08 -3.40 -5.94
N MET A 176 7.13 -2.21 -5.33
CA MET A 176 8.11 -1.16 -5.65
C MET A 176 9.55 -1.56 -5.33
N VAL A 177 9.77 -2.52 -4.42
CA VAL A 177 11.10 -3.02 -4.05
C VAL A 177 11.32 -4.48 -4.43
N VAL A 178 10.42 -5.08 -5.21
CA VAL A 178 10.42 -6.52 -5.51
C VAL A 178 11.71 -7.02 -6.17
N GLU A 179 12.41 -6.17 -6.90
CA GLU A 179 13.73 -6.49 -7.48
C GLU A 179 14.79 -6.77 -6.40
N LYS A 180 14.67 -6.12 -5.23
CA LYS A 180 15.55 -6.35 -4.07
C LYS A 180 15.14 -7.57 -3.25
N LEU A 181 13.93 -8.10 -3.50
CA LEU A 181 13.37 -9.28 -2.84
C LEU A 181 13.56 -10.56 -3.69
N ASN A 182 14.50 -10.58 -4.62
CA ASN A 182 14.68 -11.65 -5.59
C ASN A 182 14.97 -13.04 -4.97
N THR A 183 15.55 -13.07 -3.77
CA THR A 183 15.85 -14.29 -3.00
C THR A 183 14.77 -14.65 -1.96
N VAL A 184 13.84 -13.74 -1.69
CA VAL A 184 12.71 -13.95 -0.76
C VAL A 184 11.76 -14.99 -1.36
N GLY A 185 11.12 -15.78 -0.52
CA GLY A 185 10.16 -16.82 -0.90
C GLY A 185 8.87 -16.24 -1.53
N PRO A 186 7.72 -16.92 -1.38
CA PRO A 186 6.48 -16.53 -2.05
C PRO A 186 5.91 -15.17 -1.61
N ILE A 187 5.28 -14.47 -2.54
CA ILE A 187 4.62 -13.18 -2.31
C ILE A 187 3.16 -13.27 -2.73
N VAL A 188 2.27 -12.96 -1.80
CA VAL A 188 0.81 -12.86 -1.98
C VAL A 188 0.42 -11.39 -1.96
N ILE A 189 -0.39 -10.97 -2.92
CA ILE A 189 -0.82 -9.60 -3.18
C ILE A 189 -2.35 -9.55 -3.15
N ASP A 190 -2.93 -8.99 -2.10
CA ASP A 190 -4.37 -8.83 -1.95
C ASP A 190 -4.78 -7.37 -2.25
N SER A 191 -5.76 -7.17 -3.12
CA SER A 191 -6.18 -5.85 -3.61
C SER A 191 -5.00 -5.04 -4.17
N GLY A 192 -4.24 -5.66 -5.09
CA GLY A 192 -2.95 -5.17 -5.58
C GLY A 192 -3.05 -3.90 -6.42
N ILE A 193 -2.22 -2.91 -6.10
CA ILE A 193 -2.10 -1.64 -6.82
C ILE A 193 -1.09 -1.78 -7.95
N ALA A 194 -1.54 -1.57 -9.21
CA ALA A 194 -0.65 -1.56 -10.38
C ALA A 194 0.02 -0.20 -10.59
N ARG A 195 -0.76 0.88 -10.41
CA ARG A 195 -0.33 2.28 -10.55
C ARG A 195 -1.05 3.13 -9.53
N MET A 196 -0.30 3.94 -8.77
CA MET A 196 -0.87 4.73 -7.68
C MET A 196 -1.74 5.87 -8.19
N GLN A 197 -1.30 6.61 -9.20
CA GLN A 197 -2.04 7.79 -9.65
C GLN A 197 -3.48 7.50 -10.07
N PRO A 198 -3.79 6.49 -10.93
CA PRO A 198 -5.16 6.14 -11.26
C PRO A 198 -6.01 5.73 -10.06
N VAL A 199 -5.43 5.05 -9.07
CA VAL A 199 -6.14 4.67 -7.85
C VAL A 199 -6.50 5.90 -7.02
N VAL A 200 -5.56 6.85 -6.83
CA VAL A 200 -5.83 8.10 -6.11
C VAL A 200 -6.86 8.95 -6.85
N GLU A 201 -6.78 9.08 -8.17
CA GLU A 201 -7.77 9.79 -8.98
C GLU A 201 -9.16 9.15 -8.89
N HIS A 202 -9.22 7.81 -8.88
CA HIS A 202 -10.46 7.07 -8.66
C HIS A 202 -11.07 7.38 -7.29
N LEU A 203 -10.26 7.33 -6.22
CA LEU A 203 -10.71 7.64 -4.86
C LEU A 203 -11.15 9.10 -4.71
N MET A 204 -10.44 10.04 -5.33
CA MET A 204 -10.86 11.44 -5.36
C MET A 204 -12.25 11.62 -5.97
N ALA A 205 -12.58 10.84 -7.01
CA ALA A 205 -13.89 10.88 -7.65
C ALA A 205 -14.96 10.14 -6.83
N SER A 206 -14.70 8.88 -6.47
CA SER A 206 -15.73 7.97 -5.92
C SER A 206 -16.03 8.24 -4.45
N GLU A 207 -14.99 8.48 -3.63
CA GLU A 207 -15.15 8.63 -2.18
C GLU A 207 -15.31 10.09 -1.75
N HIS A 208 -14.70 11.02 -2.49
CA HIS A 208 -14.65 12.41 -2.09
C HIS A 208 -15.43 13.35 -3.02
N GLY A 209 -15.94 12.87 -4.16
CA GLY A 209 -16.69 13.68 -5.12
C GLY A 209 -15.90 14.86 -5.69
N ILE A 210 -14.55 14.76 -5.73
CA ILE A 210 -13.68 15.83 -6.20
C ILE A 210 -13.75 15.91 -7.72
N PRO A 211 -14.07 17.09 -8.29
CA PRO A 211 -14.10 17.26 -9.74
C PRO A 211 -12.72 17.06 -10.38
N SER A 212 -12.68 16.36 -11.51
CA SER A 212 -11.43 15.97 -12.19
C SER A 212 -10.54 17.15 -12.61
N PHE A 213 -11.10 18.34 -12.85
CA PHE A 213 -10.31 19.53 -13.18
C PHE A 213 -9.38 19.99 -12.04
N LEU A 214 -9.61 19.53 -10.79
CA LEU A 214 -8.75 19.80 -9.64
C LEU A 214 -7.56 18.83 -9.52
N TYR A 215 -7.63 17.64 -10.15
CA TYR A 215 -6.58 16.61 -10.01
C TYR A 215 -5.19 17.14 -10.36
N PRO A 216 -4.97 17.85 -11.49
CA PRO A 216 -3.63 18.36 -11.80
C PRO A 216 -3.07 19.29 -10.74
N GLY A 217 -3.91 20.16 -10.14
CA GLY A 217 -3.49 21.06 -9.06
C GLY A 217 -3.14 20.30 -7.78
N VAL A 218 -3.96 19.32 -7.39
CA VAL A 218 -3.74 18.46 -6.22
C VAL A 218 -2.43 17.68 -6.36
N LEU A 219 -2.23 17.01 -7.50
CA LEU A 219 -1.03 16.21 -7.77
C LEU A 219 0.24 17.08 -7.85
N PHE A 220 0.13 18.24 -8.50
CA PHE A 220 1.25 19.19 -8.59
C PHE A 220 1.66 19.68 -7.20
N LEU A 221 0.71 20.07 -6.35
CA LEU A 221 1.00 20.56 -4.99
C LEU A 221 1.47 19.41 -4.09
N GLY A 222 0.95 18.21 -4.23
CA GLY A 222 1.45 17.00 -3.57
C GLY A 222 2.95 16.81 -3.86
N LYS A 223 3.34 16.93 -5.12
CA LYS A 223 4.74 16.78 -5.55
C LYS A 223 5.64 17.92 -5.08
N VAL A 224 5.20 19.19 -5.22
CA VAL A 224 6.07 20.35 -4.95
C VAL A 224 6.17 20.66 -3.46
N ILE A 225 5.09 20.53 -2.70
CA ILE A 225 5.06 20.93 -1.28
C ILE A 225 5.39 19.75 -0.38
N TYR A 226 4.84 18.56 -0.67
CA TYR A 226 4.99 17.39 0.18
C TYR A 226 6.03 16.39 -0.34
N HIS A 227 6.62 16.64 -1.51
CA HIS A 227 7.59 15.76 -2.19
C HIS A 227 7.04 14.35 -2.50
N ILE A 228 5.71 14.25 -2.65
CA ILE A 228 5.03 13.00 -2.96
C ILE A 228 4.71 12.95 -4.46
N ASP A 229 5.44 12.12 -5.20
CA ASP A 229 5.26 11.93 -6.64
C ASP A 229 4.56 10.59 -6.93
N ILE A 230 3.24 10.55 -6.76
CA ILE A 230 2.45 9.33 -6.99
C ILE A 230 2.49 8.85 -8.44
N GLY A 231 2.82 9.72 -9.39
CA GLY A 231 3.02 9.35 -10.80
C GLY A 231 4.21 8.40 -11.01
N ASN A 232 5.16 8.39 -10.07
CA ASN A 232 6.32 7.49 -10.07
C ASN A 232 6.08 6.19 -9.29
N ILE A 233 4.98 6.07 -8.54
CA ILE A 233 4.63 4.83 -7.84
C ILE A 233 3.90 3.91 -8.81
N ASN A 234 4.67 3.10 -9.54
CA ASN A 234 4.19 2.21 -10.60
C ASN A 234 4.63 0.76 -10.39
N PRO A 235 4.05 0.04 -9.43
CA PRO A 235 4.38 -1.36 -9.10
C PRO A 235 4.46 -2.28 -10.31
N VAL A 236 3.57 -2.13 -11.29
CA VAL A 236 3.54 -2.94 -12.50
C VAL A 236 4.86 -2.89 -13.30
N ASN A 237 5.59 -1.77 -13.25
CA ASN A 237 6.87 -1.65 -13.94
C ASN A 237 7.98 -2.45 -13.24
N HIS A 238 7.89 -2.65 -11.93
CA HIS A 238 8.81 -3.45 -11.13
C HIS A 238 8.50 -4.95 -11.26
N VAL A 239 7.22 -5.31 -11.31
CA VAL A 239 6.78 -6.71 -11.61
C VAL A 239 7.37 -7.22 -12.93
N LYS A 240 7.38 -6.39 -13.98
CA LYS A 240 8.00 -6.73 -15.28
C LYS A 240 9.49 -7.05 -15.20
N LYS A 241 10.20 -6.53 -14.20
CA LYS A 241 11.65 -6.72 -14.05
C LYS A 241 12.02 -8.00 -13.30
N VAL A 242 11.02 -8.72 -12.76
CA VAL A 242 11.21 -10.01 -12.09
C VAL A 242 10.47 -11.15 -12.82
N PRO A 243 10.78 -11.41 -14.10
CA PRO A 243 10.00 -12.32 -14.95
C PRO A 243 10.02 -13.78 -14.48
N ASN A 244 10.95 -14.13 -13.60
CA ASN A 244 11.08 -15.50 -13.06
C ASN A 244 10.29 -15.69 -11.76
N ARG A 245 9.66 -14.64 -11.20
CA ARG A 245 8.91 -14.69 -9.94
C ARG A 245 7.42 -14.84 -10.20
N ALA A 246 6.85 -15.91 -9.66
CA ALA A 246 5.40 -16.05 -9.58
C ALA A 246 4.82 -15.29 -8.39
N PHE A 247 3.60 -14.80 -8.56
CA PHE A 247 2.79 -14.12 -7.54
C PHE A 247 1.42 -14.79 -7.43
N LEU A 248 0.84 -14.72 -6.23
CA LEU A 248 -0.58 -14.95 -6.04
C LEU A 248 -1.28 -13.60 -5.85
N PHE A 249 -2.14 -13.24 -6.80
CA PHE A 249 -3.01 -12.07 -6.71
C PHE A 249 -4.39 -12.49 -6.22
N LEU A 250 -4.91 -11.77 -5.23
CA LEU A 250 -6.25 -11.94 -4.67
C LEU A 250 -7.01 -10.62 -4.84
N ILE A 251 -8.30 -10.68 -5.18
CA ILE A 251 -9.12 -9.47 -5.39
C ILE A 251 -10.60 -9.75 -5.19
N GLY A 252 -11.30 -8.83 -4.53
CA GLY A 252 -12.74 -8.79 -4.48
C GLY A 252 -13.35 -8.25 -5.77
N THR A 253 -14.45 -8.86 -6.27
CA THR A 253 -15.10 -8.35 -7.50
C THR A 253 -15.84 -7.04 -7.30
N ASN A 254 -16.11 -6.64 -6.06
CA ASN A 254 -16.73 -5.36 -5.69
C ASN A 254 -15.75 -4.42 -4.96
N ASP A 255 -14.46 -4.56 -5.25
CA ASP A 255 -13.45 -3.65 -4.71
C ASP A 255 -13.56 -2.28 -5.40
N ASN A 256 -14.14 -1.31 -4.68
CA ASN A 256 -14.34 0.07 -5.17
C ASN A 256 -13.16 1.00 -4.82
N VAL A 257 -12.18 0.52 -4.05
CA VAL A 257 -10.98 1.28 -3.68
C VAL A 257 -9.86 1.02 -4.67
N VAL A 258 -9.57 -0.27 -4.91
CA VAL A 258 -8.60 -0.72 -5.92
C VAL A 258 -9.34 -1.60 -6.93
N PRO A 259 -9.82 -1.03 -8.04
CA PRO A 259 -10.57 -1.78 -9.05
C PRO A 259 -9.81 -2.99 -9.60
N ILE A 260 -10.53 -4.07 -9.95
CA ILE A 260 -9.99 -5.36 -10.39
C ILE A 260 -9.01 -5.26 -11.58
N GLU A 261 -9.13 -4.18 -12.36
CA GLU A 261 -8.24 -3.88 -13.48
C GLU A 261 -6.78 -3.77 -13.04
N ASN A 262 -6.51 -3.30 -11.80
CA ASN A 262 -5.17 -3.25 -11.22
C ASN A 262 -4.57 -4.66 -11.09
N SER A 263 -5.30 -5.60 -10.47
CA SER A 263 -4.84 -6.99 -10.33
C SER A 263 -4.69 -7.67 -11.69
N THR A 264 -5.55 -7.35 -12.65
CA THR A 264 -5.47 -7.86 -14.03
C THR A 264 -4.23 -7.30 -14.76
N GLU A 265 -3.89 -6.02 -14.57
CA GLU A 265 -2.69 -5.41 -15.15
C GLU A 265 -1.42 -6.03 -14.54
N LEU A 266 -1.40 -6.23 -13.22
CA LEU A 266 -0.30 -6.90 -12.53
C LEU A 266 -0.10 -8.33 -13.02
N LEU A 267 -1.18 -9.11 -13.15
CA LEU A 267 -1.11 -10.48 -13.65
C LEU A 267 -0.54 -10.55 -15.07
N LYS A 268 -0.97 -9.66 -15.97
CA LYS A 268 -0.45 -9.57 -17.33
C LYS A 268 1.05 -9.22 -17.40
N ALA A 269 1.55 -8.51 -16.39
CA ALA A 269 2.95 -8.10 -16.30
C ALA A 269 3.84 -9.15 -15.64
N ALA A 270 3.25 -10.05 -14.86
CA ALA A 270 3.94 -11.03 -14.03
C ALA A 270 4.33 -12.29 -14.81
N ASN A 271 5.10 -13.15 -14.15
CA ASN A 271 5.43 -14.50 -14.66
C ASN A 271 4.14 -15.28 -14.98
N PRO A 272 4.11 -16.07 -16.09
CA PRO A 272 2.95 -16.89 -16.46
C PRO A 272 2.49 -17.91 -15.41
N ALA A 273 3.36 -18.30 -14.47
CA ALA A 273 3.00 -19.16 -13.34
C ALA A 273 2.23 -18.40 -12.22
N SER A 274 2.11 -17.09 -12.33
CA SER A 274 1.32 -16.28 -11.40
C SER A 274 -0.17 -16.58 -11.55
N LYS A 275 -0.92 -16.41 -10.46
CA LYS A 275 -2.36 -16.72 -10.41
C LYS A 275 -3.13 -15.52 -9.91
N LEU A 276 -4.34 -15.36 -10.43
CA LEU A 276 -5.34 -14.42 -9.92
C LEU A 276 -6.54 -15.22 -9.40
N VAL A 277 -6.90 -15.01 -8.15
CA VAL A 277 -8.10 -15.58 -7.53
C VAL A 277 -9.06 -14.43 -7.22
N THR A 278 -10.28 -14.54 -7.71
CA THR A 278 -11.34 -13.54 -7.51
C THR A 278 -12.33 -14.01 -6.46
N PHE A 279 -12.77 -13.08 -5.61
CA PHE A 279 -13.74 -13.33 -4.54
C PHE A 279 -15.03 -12.61 -4.88
N SER A 280 -16.06 -13.38 -5.23
CA SER A 280 -17.34 -12.83 -5.68
C SER A 280 -18.00 -11.99 -4.59
N GLY A 281 -18.36 -10.75 -4.93
CA GLY A 281 -19.03 -9.81 -4.03
C GLY A 281 -18.14 -9.20 -2.93
N ALA A 282 -16.90 -9.66 -2.77
CA ALA A 282 -15.99 -9.08 -1.78
C ALA A 282 -15.64 -7.63 -2.14
N THR A 283 -15.63 -6.77 -1.14
CA THR A 283 -15.18 -5.39 -1.21
C THR A 283 -13.68 -5.30 -0.93
N HIS A 284 -13.13 -4.08 -0.83
CA HIS A 284 -11.71 -3.84 -0.60
C HIS A 284 -11.16 -4.60 0.61
N VAL A 285 -10.10 -5.40 0.41
CA VAL A 285 -9.42 -6.21 1.44
C VAL A 285 -10.34 -7.15 2.25
N ASN A 286 -11.54 -7.44 1.73
CA ASN A 286 -12.50 -8.35 2.34
C ASN A 286 -12.50 -9.77 1.72
N THR A 287 -11.46 -10.12 1.00
CA THR A 287 -11.29 -11.42 0.33
C THR A 287 -11.35 -12.58 1.33
N TYR A 288 -10.58 -12.50 2.44
CA TYR A 288 -10.62 -13.50 3.51
C TYR A 288 -12.02 -13.61 4.12
N ARG A 289 -12.64 -12.50 4.50
CA ARG A 289 -13.97 -12.50 5.13
C ARG A 289 -15.05 -13.11 4.23
N SER A 290 -15.00 -12.81 2.93
CA SER A 290 -15.99 -13.27 1.98
C SER A 290 -15.96 -14.80 1.79
N ASN A 291 -14.74 -15.38 1.81
CA ASN A 291 -14.55 -16.82 1.69
C ASN A 291 -13.21 -17.26 2.32
N PRO A 292 -13.15 -17.47 3.66
CA PRO A 292 -11.93 -17.87 4.35
C PRO A 292 -11.31 -19.16 3.81
N THR A 293 -12.15 -20.12 3.44
CA THR A 293 -11.69 -21.40 2.90
C THR A 293 -10.98 -21.24 1.56
N LEU A 294 -11.57 -20.47 0.64
CA LEU A 294 -10.94 -20.20 -0.65
C LEU A 294 -9.63 -19.42 -0.47
N TYR A 295 -9.63 -18.43 0.43
CA TYR A 295 -8.44 -17.63 0.73
C TYR A 295 -7.29 -18.52 1.22
N LEU A 296 -7.50 -19.25 2.32
CA LEU A 296 -6.47 -20.10 2.93
C LEU A 296 -6.01 -21.20 1.99
N ASN A 297 -6.92 -21.86 1.28
CA ASN A 297 -6.56 -22.89 0.31
C ASN A 297 -5.69 -22.31 -0.82
N SER A 298 -5.99 -21.12 -1.29
CA SER A 298 -5.22 -20.46 -2.36
C SER A 298 -3.82 -20.10 -1.88
N VAL A 299 -3.71 -19.49 -0.69
CA VAL A 299 -2.42 -19.12 -0.07
C VAL A 299 -1.59 -20.35 0.20
N ASN A 300 -2.14 -21.38 0.85
CA ASN A 300 -1.44 -22.60 1.19
C ASN A 300 -0.98 -23.40 -0.04
N THR A 301 -1.85 -23.49 -1.04
CA THR A 301 -1.46 -24.12 -2.31
C THR A 301 -0.29 -23.39 -2.96
N PHE A 302 -0.33 -22.07 -2.99
CA PHE A 302 0.74 -21.26 -3.54
C PHE A 302 2.03 -21.37 -2.72
N PHE A 303 1.95 -21.29 -1.40
CA PHE A 303 3.10 -21.44 -0.51
C PHE A 303 3.76 -22.82 -0.67
N ASN A 304 2.98 -23.89 -0.72
CA ASN A 304 3.49 -25.26 -0.94
C ASN A 304 4.17 -25.42 -2.30
N GLN A 305 3.77 -24.65 -3.32
CA GLN A 305 4.38 -24.70 -4.65
C GLN A 305 5.65 -23.85 -4.76
N GLN A 306 5.75 -22.76 -3.98
CA GLN A 306 6.79 -21.77 -4.15
C GLN A 306 7.88 -21.81 -3.06
N PHE A 307 7.56 -22.25 -1.84
CA PHE A 307 8.61 -22.53 -0.87
C PHE A 307 9.43 -23.76 -1.27
N PRO A 308 10.75 -23.75 -1.03
CA PRO A 308 11.57 -24.94 -1.30
C PRO A 308 11.08 -26.13 -0.48
N ASN A 309 11.18 -27.32 -1.05
CA ASN A 309 10.95 -28.55 -0.28
C ASN A 309 11.94 -28.61 0.89
N GLN A 310 11.44 -29.04 2.06
CA GLN A 310 12.26 -29.24 3.25
C GLN A 310 13.10 -30.49 3.12
#